data_ace28c3f41310f5031938aa652993ee4
#
_entry.id   ace28c3f41310f5031938aa652993ee4
#
_cell.length_a   1.000
_cell.length_b   1.000
_cell.length_c   1.000
_cell.angle_alpha   90.00
_cell.angle_beta   90.00
_cell.angle_gamma   90.00
#
_symmetry.space_group_name_H-M   'P 1'
#
loop_
_entity.id
_entity.type
_entity.pdbx_description
1 polymer ?
#
loop_
_entity_poly.entity_id
_entity_poly.type
_entity_poly.pdbx_seq_one_letter_code
_entity_poly.pdbx_strand_id
1 'polypeptide(L)'
;GIGMTEEEVEKYITQIAFSGAADFLEKYEKAGGEGIIGHFGLGFYSAYMVSENIEIFTKSYRENAVGVHWESDGESTYTIEECDLANRGTRIVMHIAKDEKEFLEEGVIRSLIEKYCAFMPYPIYLNFTGKDDKALNDTQPLYLKAPKDCTEEEYKDFYRKTFHDYHDPLFWIHLNMDYPFRLKGILYFPK
;
A
#
# COMPACT_ATOMS: atom_id res chain seq x y z
N GLY A 1 -11.24 -3.36 -0.22
CA GLY A 1 -11.37 -1.97 0.23
C GLY A 1 -12.81 -1.54 0.40
N ILE A 2 -13.01 -0.32 0.91
CA ILE A 2 -14.36 0.23 1.14
C ILE A 2 -14.96 0.86 -0.12
N GLY A 3 -14.16 1.09 -1.15
CA GLY A 3 -14.58 1.81 -2.35
C GLY A 3 -14.95 3.26 -2.12
N MET A 4 -15.42 3.92 -3.17
CA MET A 4 -15.82 5.34 -3.15
C MET A 4 -17.15 5.53 -3.88
N THR A 5 -17.91 6.57 -3.50
CA THR A 5 -19.02 7.10 -4.29
C THR A 5 -18.48 8.08 -5.34
N GLU A 6 -19.34 8.55 -6.25
CA GLU A 6 -18.98 9.56 -7.24
C GLU A 6 -18.46 10.84 -6.58
N GLU A 7 -19.17 11.35 -5.57
CA GLU A 7 -18.77 12.56 -4.84
C GLU A 7 -17.43 12.36 -4.08
N GLU A 8 -17.16 11.15 -3.62
CA GLU A 8 -15.89 10.82 -2.97
C GLU A 8 -14.74 10.75 -4.00
N VAL A 9 -15.00 10.26 -5.22
CA VAL A 9 -14.04 10.30 -6.33
C VAL A 9 -13.74 11.75 -6.72
N GLU A 10 -14.76 12.55 -6.93
CA GLU A 10 -14.58 13.98 -7.23
C GLU A 10 -13.78 14.71 -6.14
N LYS A 11 -14.09 14.45 -4.89
CA LYS A 11 -13.42 15.10 -3.75
C LYS A 11 -11.98 14.65 -3.55
N TYR A 12 -11.69 13.33 -3.63
CA TYR A 12 -10.40 12.77 -3.20
C TYR A 12 -9.47 12.41 -4.34
N ILE A 13 -9.97 12.28 -5.55
CA ILE A 13 -9.18 11.95 -6.73
C ILE A 13 -8.94 13.18 -7.61
N THR A 14 -9.96 14.01 -7.84
CA THR A 14 -9.82 15.16 -8.74
C THR A 14 -9.23 16.41 -8.07
N GLN A 15 -9.30 16.50 -6.73
CA GLN A 15 -8.75 17.64 -6.00
C GLN A 15 -7.39 17.28 -5.39
N ILE A 16 -6.34 17.94 -5.85
CA ILE A 16 -4.96 17.72 -5.36
C ILE A 16 -4.86 17.99 -3.86
N ALA A 17 -4.15 17.11 -3.16
CA ALA A 17 -3.90 17.19 -1.72
C ALA A 17 -5.17 17.07 -0.82
N PHE A 18 -6.29 16.63 -1.36
CA PHE A 18 -7.44 16.23 -0.55
C PHE A 18 -7.31 14.76 -0.13
N SER A 19 -7.43 14.50 1.16
CA SER A 19 -7.38 13.13 1.70
C SER A 19 -8.55 12.89 2.64
N GLY A 20 -9.23 11.76 2.44
CA GLY A 20 -10.25 11.27 3.38
C GLY A 20 -9.68 10.69 4.69
N ALA A 21 -8.35 10.69 4.85
CA ALA A 21 -7.69 10.10 6.01
C ALA A 21 -8.13 10.74 7.34
N ALA A 22 -8.28 12.07 7.38
CA ALA A 22 -8.73 12.78 8.58
C ALA A 22 -10.18 12.42 8.95
N ASP A 23 -11.10 12.46 7.97
CA ASP A 23 -12.50 12.09 8.16
C ASP A 23 -12.65 10.62 8.57
N PHE A 24 -11.78 9.75 8.03
CA PHE A 24 -11.75 8.34 8.38
C PHE A 24 -11.22 8.12 9.79
N LEU A 25 -10.13 8.77 10.18
CA LEU A 25 -9.56 8.69 11.52
C LEU A 25 -10.58 9.16 12.57
N GLU A 26 -11.25 10.29 12.37
CA GLU A 26 -12.26 10.80 13.30
C GLU A 26 -13.39 9.78 13.53
N LYS A 27 -13.81 9.07 12.48
CA LYS A 27 -14.88 8.05 12.57
C LYS A 27 -14.42 6.73 13.19
N TYR A 28 -13.17 6.33 12.97
CA TYR A 28 -12.67 4.99 13.30
C TYR A 28 -11.57 4.99 14.37
N GLU A 29 -11.07 6.14 14.83
CA GLU A 29 -10.07 6.25 15.89
C GLU A 29 -10.55 5.59 17.20
N LYS A 30 -11.86 5.69 17.48
CA LYS A 30 -12.52 5.03 18.61
C LYS A 30 -12.60 3.49 18.47
N ALA A 31 -12.35 2.94 17.29
CA ALA A 31 -12.38 1.51 16.99
C ALA A 31 -10.98 0.87 16.88
N GLY A 32 -9.91 1.56 17.33
CA GLY A 32 -8.53 1.06 17.28
C GLY A 32 -7.92 1.18 15.87
N GLY A 33 -8.23 2.24 15.16
CA GLY A 33 -7.89 2.47 13.76
C GLY A 33 -6.40 2.65 13.44
N GLU A 34 -5.60 1.64 13.68
CA GLU A 34 -4.28 1.51 13.06
C GLU A 34 -4.46 0.95 11.64
N GLY A 35 -4.59 1.78 10.63
CA GLY A 35 -4.85 1.20 9.31
C GLY A 35 -4.76 2.14 8.12
N ILE A 36 -4.54 3.43 8.34
CA ILE A 36 -4.35 4.37 7.23
C ILE A 36 -2.87 4.49 6.92
N ILE A 37 -2.50 4.16 5.67
CA ILE A 37 -1.12 4.25 5.18
C ILE A 37 -0.85 5.63 4.59
N GLY A 38 -1.81 6.19 3.83
CA GLY A 38 -1.69 7.47 3.16
C GLY A 38 -2.37 8.61 3.93
N HIS A 39 -1.70 9.77 4.04
CA HIS A 39 -2.21 10.92 4.78
C HIS A 39 -2.36 12.18 3.94
N PHE A 40 -1.65 12.31 2.81
CA PHE A 40 -1.50 13.58 2.11
C PHE A 40 -2.34 13.72 0.84
N GLY A 41 -3.01 12.67 0.36
CA GLY A 41 -3.80 12.69 -0.88
C GLY A 41 -2.98 12.93 -2.15
N LEU A 42 -1.66 12.76 -2.10
CA LEU A 42 -0.75 13.02 -3.23
C LEU A 42 -0.24 11.75 -3.92
N GLY A 43 -0.29 10.60 -3.23
CA GLY A 43 0.30 9.36 -3.72
C GLY A 43 -0.30 8.87 -5.05
N PHE A 44 -1.59 9.10 -5.27
CA PHE A 44 -2.27 8.73 -6.49
C PHE A 44 -1.66 9.41 -7.73
N TYR A 45 -1.33 10.69 -7.63
CA TYR A 45 -0.81 11.46 -8.77
C TYR A 45 0.57 11.01 -9.25
N SER A 46 1.33 10.29 -8.40
CA SER A 46 2.62 9.72 -8.81
C SER A 46 2.47 8.68 -9.93
N ALA A 47 1.28 8.09 -10.09
CA ALA A 47 0.99 7.14 -11.16
C ALA A 47 1.14 7.77 -12.55
N TYR A 48 0.89 9.08 -12.71
CA TYR A 48 1.10 9.79 -13.98
C TYR A 48 2.56 9.96 -14.38
N MET A 49 3.51 9.68 -13.48
CA MET A 49 4.92 9.68 -13.84
C MET A 49 5.28 8.53 -14.80
N VAL A 50 4.46 7.46 -14.82
CA VAL A 50 4.72 6.26 -15.61
C VAL A 50 3.55 5.85 -16.50
N SER A 51 2.44 6.61 -16.48
CA SER A 51 1.20 6.27 -17.22
C SER A 51 0.77 7.40 -18.13
N GLU A 52 0.31 7.06 -19.34
CA GLU A 52 -0.33 8.00 -20.28
C GLU A 52 -1.80 8.26 -19.92
N ASN A 53 -2.44 7.30 -19.24
CA ASN A 53 -3.84 7.37 -18.86
C ASN A 53 -4.09 6.49 -17.63
N ILE A 54 -5.04 6.89 -16.78
CA ILE A 54 -5.42 6.15 -15.59
C ILE A 54 -6.93 6.05 -15.51
N GLU A 55 -7.42 4.83 -15.27
CA GLU A 55 -8.82 4.56 -15.00
C GLU A 55 -9.01 4.09 -13.55
N ILE A 56 -10.09 4.50 -12.92
CA ILE A 56 -10.51 4.04 -11.61
C ILE A 56 -11.92 3.47 -11.71
N PHE A 57 -12.06 2.20 -11.33
CA PHE A 57 -13.35 1.55 -11.16
C PHE A 57 -13.58 1.35 -9.67
N THR A 58 -14.62 1.94 -9.11
CA THR A 58 -14.84 1.89 -7.67
C THR A 58 -16.32 1.76 -7.32
N LYS A 59 -16.62 1.02 -6.24
CA LYS A 59 -17.96 0.91 -5.69
C LYS A 59 -17.89 0.99 -4.18
N SER A 60 -18.63 1.92 -3.60
CA SER A 60 -18.66 2.15 -2.17
C SER A 60 -19.24 0.94 -1.42
N TYR A 61 -18.83 0.78 -0.16
CA TYR A 61 -19.39 -0.20 0.76
C TYR A 61 -20.81 0.14 1.23
N ARG A 62 -21.27 1.35 0.93
CA ARG A 62 -22.61 1.83 1.34
C ARG A 62 -23.70 1.02 0.65
N GLU A 63 -24.81 0.88 1.33
CA GLU A 63 -25.97 0.17 0.79
C GLU A 63 -26.51 0.89 -0.45
N ASN A 64 -26.87 0.12 -1.49
CA ASN A 64 -27.32 0.62 -2.79
C ASN A 64 -26.33 1.52 -3.56
N ALA A 65 -25.02 1.46 -3.22
CA ALA A 65 -24.03 2.21 -3.97
C ALA A 65 -23.92 1.72 -5.41
N VAL A 66 -23.86 2.65 -6.36
CA VAL A 66 -23.59 2.41 -7.77
C VAL A 66 -22.08 2.36 -7.99
N GLY A 67 -21.61 1.59 -8.97
CA GLY A 67 -20.23 1.59 -9.40
C GLY A 67 -19.93 2.86 -10.20
N VAL A 68 -18.70 3.35 -10.06
CA VAL A 68 -18.20 4.57 -10.71
C VAL A 68 -16.95 4.23 -11.50
N HIS A 69 -16.91 4.67 -12.74
CA HIS A 69 -15.74 4.68 -13.61
C HIS A 69 -15.26 6.12 -13.78
N TRP A 70 -14.03 6.36 -13.44
CA TRP A 70 -13.34 7.63 -13.62
C TRP A 70 -12.11 7.40 -14.49
N GLU A 71 -11.81 8.35 -15.39
CA GLU A 71 -10.68 8.26 -16.31
C GLU A 71 -10.07 9.65 -16.54
N SER A 72 -8.73 9.73 -16.60
CA SER A 72 -7.98 10.94 -16.96
C SER A 72 -6.58 10.60 -17.48
N ASP A 73 -6.10 11.43 -18.40
CA ASP A 73 -4.72 11.44 -18.91
C ASP A 73 -3.76 12.30 -18.08
N GLY A 74 -4.25 12.87 -16.97
CA GLY A 74 -3.46 13.75 -16.10
C GLY A 74 -3.47 15.22 -16.52
N GLU A 75 -4.17 15.58 -17.59
CA GLU A 75 -4.41 16.95 -18.00
C GLU A 75 -5.56 17.59 -17.19
N SER A 76 -6.14 18.66 -17.68
CA SER A 76 -7.14 19.45 -16.96
C SER A 76 -8.56 18.86 -17.01
N THR A 77 -8.76 17.76 -17.72
CA THR A 77 -10.07 17.13 -17.91
C THR A 77 -10.08 15.68 -17.43
N TYR A 78 -11.23 15.22 -16.98
CA TYR A 78 -11.51 13.83 -16.65
C TYR A 78 -12.92 13.46 -17.09
N THR A 79 -13.19 12.19 -17.22
CA THR A 79 -14.54 11.65 -17.36
C THR A 79 -14.94 10.90 -16.11
N ILE A 80 -16.23 10.95 -15.77
CA ILE A 80 -16.80 10.18 -14.68
C ILE A 80 -18.18 9.69 -15.10
N GLU A 81 -18.45 8.39 -14.91
CA GLU A 81 -19.69 7.77 -15.32
C GLU A 81 -20.05 6.61 -14.42
N GLU A 82 -21.33 6.27 -14.36
CA GLU A 82 -21.80 5.07 -13.67
C GLU A 82 -21.35 3.82 -14.42
N CYS A 83 -20.99 2.75 -13.69
CA CYS A 83 -20.64 1.46 -14.26
C CYS A 83 -21.18 0.31 -13.41
N ASP A 84 -21.31 -0.87 -14.02
CA ASP A 84 -21.76 -2.07 -13.29
C ASP A 84 -20.56 -2.77 -12.64
N LEU A 85 -20.54 -2.78 -11.30
CA LEU A 85 -19.56 -3.48 -10.48
C LEU A 85 -20.25 -4.39 -9.48
N ALA A 86 -19.97 -5.69 -9.56
CA ALA A 86 -20.56 -6.70 -8.69
C ALA A 86 -20.18 -6.49 -7.21
N ASN A 87 -18.92 -6.12 -6.93
CA ASN A 87 -18.36 -6.06 -5.59
C ASN A 87 -17.87 -4.65 -5.25
N ARG A 88 -17.93 -4.30 -3.95
CA ARG A 88 -17.30 -3.11 -3.41
C ARG A 88 -15.77 -3.15 -3.53
N GLY A 89 -15.15 -2.01 -3.61
CA GLY A 89 -13.70 -1.87 -3.66
C GLY A 89 -13.27 -0.90 -4.75
N THR A 90 -11.97 -0.83 -4.99
CA THR A 90 -11.38 0.04 -6.01
C THR A 90 -10.38 -0.74 -6.85
N ARG A 91 -10.50 -0.63 -8.16
CA ARG A 91 -9.53 -1.10 -9.15
C ARG A 91 -8.96 0.10 -9.88
N ILE A 92 -7.65 0.19 -9.94
CA ILE A 92 -6.93 1.21 -10.70
C ILE A 92 -6.27 0.53 -11.88
N VAL A 93 -6.50 1.04 -13.08
CA VAL A 93 -5.86 0.60 -14.31
C VAL A 93 -4.93 1.71 -14.77
N MET A 94 -3.65 1.39 -14.89
CA MET A 94 -2.62 2.29 -15.34
C MET A 94 -2.19 1.90 -16.76
N HIS A 95 -2.43 2.77 -17.73
CA HIS A 95 -1.95 2.59 -19.11
C HIS A 95 -0.52 3.08 -19.19
N ILE A 96 0.41 2.16 -19.04
CA ILE A 96 1.84 2.48 -18.90
C ILE A 96 2.38 3.10 -20.20
N ALA A 97 3.11 4.20 -20.05
CA ALA A 97 3.74 4.95 -21.14
C ALA A 97 4.76 4.08 -21.90
N LYS A 98 4.97 4.39 -23.19
CA LYS A 98 5.80 3.56 -24.08
C LYS A 98 7.26 3.48 -23.67
N ASP A 99 7.78 4.49 -23.04
CA ASP A 99 9.14 4.61 -22.50
C ASP A 99 9.29 4.02 -21.10
N GLU A 100 8.18 3.66 -20.42
CA GLU A 100 8.14 3.15 -19.06
C GLU A 100 7.74 1.65 -18.99
N LYS A 101 7.91 0.91 -20.08
CA LYS A 101 7.48 -0.50 -20.21
C LYS A 101 8.11 -1.46 -19.21
N GLU A 102 9.22 -1.08 -18.58
CA GLU A 102 9.82 -1.89 -17.52
C GLU A 102 8.86 -2.18 -16.37
N PHE A 103 7.91 -1.27 -16.10
CA PHE A 103 6.87 -1.48 -15.08
C PHE A 103 5.78 -2.48 -15.48
N LEU A 104 5.84 -3.06 -16.68
CA LEU A 104 5.02 -4.19 -17.09
C LEU A 104 5.69 -5.54 -16.80
N GLU A 105 6.96 -5.54 -16.38
CA GLU A 105 7.71 -6.74 -16.09
C GLU A 105 7.46 -7.22 -14.65
N GLU A 106 7.08 -8.49 -14.49
CA GLU A 106 6.81 -9.08 -13.18
C GLU A 106 7.97 -8.91 -12.19
N GLY A 107 9.20 -9.15 -12.65
CA GLY A 107 10.40 -9.05 -11.83
C GLY A 107 10.65 -7.65 -11.27
N VAL A 108 10.36 -6.61 -12.06
CA VAL A 108 10.49 -5.20 -11.65
C VAL A 108 9.48 -4.90 -10.55
N ILE A 109 8.20 -5.21 -10.78
CA ILE A 109 7.14 -4.97 -9.79
C ILE A 109 7.40 -5.75 -8.50
N ARG A 110 7.82 -7.00 -8.59
CA ARG A 110 8.18 -7.84 -7.43
C ARG A 110 9.29 -7.19 -6.61
N SER A 111 10.36 -6.76 -7.25
CA SER A 111 11.49 -6.11 -6.58
C SER A 111 11.10 -4.79 -5.91
N LEU A 112 10.21 -4.01 -6.52
CA LEU A 112 9.69 -2.77 -5.94
C LEU A 112 8.83 -3.05 -4.70
N ILE A 113 7.95 -4.05 -4.75
CA ILE A 113 7.13 -4.45 -3.60
C ILE A 113 8.03 -4.94 -2.46
N GLU A 114 9.00 -5.79 -2.74
CA GLU A 114 9.95 -6.31 -1.75
C GLU A 114 10.79 -5.19 -1.11
N LYS A 115 11.19 -4.20 -1.90
CA LYS A 115 12.02 -3.08 -1.42
C LYS A 115 11.24 -2.05 -0.59
N TYR A 116 10.05 -1.67 -1.05
CA TYR A 116 9.33 -0.51 -0.48
C TYR A 116 8.10 -0.90 0.33
N CYS A 117 7.57 -2.11 0.14
CA CYS A 117 6.32 -2.55 0.75
C CYS A 117 6.46 -3.82 1.60
N ALA A 118 7.72 -4.28 1.85
CA ALA A 118 8.00 -5.55 2.53
C ALA A 118 7.23 -5.74 3.85
N PHE A 119 6.97 -4.66 4.58
CA PHE A 119 6.36 -4.68 5.92
C PHE A 119 5.07 -3.84 6.00
N MET A 120 4.39 -3.68 4.88
CA MET A 120 3.08 -3.02 4.89
C MET A 120 2.07 -3.85 5.69
N PRO A 121 1.16 -3.21 6.47
CA PRO A 121 0.24 -3.92 7.37
C PRO A 121 -0.89 -4.65 6.64
N TYR A 122 -0.98 -4.53 5.33
CA TYR A 122 -1.97 -5.21 4.49
C TYR A 122 -1.29 -6.14 3.51
N PRO A 123 -1.85 -7.33 3.25
CA PRO A 123 -1.26 -8.27 2.31
C PRO A 123 -1.31 -7.74 0.87
N ILE A 124 -0.18 -7.84 0.18
CA ILE A 124 -0.01 -7.45 -1.21
C ILE A 124 0.22 -8.72 -2.03
N TYR A 125 -0.63 -8.94 -3.02
CA TYR A 125 -0.55 -10.06 -3.94
C TYR A 125 -0.16 -9.56 -5.33
N LEU A 126 0.78 -10.23 -5.96
CA LEU A 126 1.14 -10.00 -7.36
C LEU A 126 0.59 -11.15 -8.19
N ASN A 127 -0.44 -10.86 -8.99
CA ASN A 127 -1.12 -11.86 -9.79
C ASN A 127 -0.83 -11.64 -11.27
N PHE A 128 0.33 -12.07 -11.72
CA PHE A 128 0.74 -11.97 -13.13
C PHE A 128 0.16 -13.09 -14.00
N THR A 129 0.01 -14.27 -13.41
CA THR A 129 -0.45 -15.48 -14.12
C THR A 129 -1.78 -16.02 -13.61
N GLY A 130 -2.43 -15.33 -12.66
CA GLY A 130 -3.67 -15.78 -12.05
C GLY A 130 -3.50 -16.85 -10.97
N LYS A 131 -2.28 -17.07 -10.44
CA LYS A 131 -1.98 -18.20 -9.53
C LYS A 131 -1.28 -17.84 -8.21
N ASP A 132 -0.99 -16.57 -7.94
CA ASP A 132 -0.29 -16.20 -6.70
C ASP A 132 -1.27 -16.06 -5.53
N ASP A 133 -1.40 -17.12 -4.76
CA ASP A 133 -2.21 -17.16 -3.52
C ASP A 133 -1.44 -16.67 -2.28
N LYS A 134 -0.14 -16.33 -2.42
CA LYS A 134 0.71 -15.93 -1.30
C LYS A 134 1.03 -14.45 -1.35
N ALA A 135 0.83 -13.75 -0.22
CA ALA A 135 1.26 -12.36 -0.08
C ALA A 135 2.78 -12.24 -0.21
N LEU A 136 3.24 -11.19 -0.92
CA LEU A 136 4.66 -10.88 -1.11
C LEU A 136 5.29 -10.24 0.11
N ASN A 137 4.50 -9.49 0.87
CA ASN A 137 4.97 -8.77 2.06
C ASN A 137 4.65 -9.53 3.35
N ASP A 138 5.35 -9.15 4.41
CA ASP A 138 5.13 -9.64 5.76
C ASP A 138 4.30 -8.62 6.56
N THR A 139 3.04 -8.95 6.84
CA THR A 139 2.13 -8.08 7.59
C THR A 139 2.34 -8.13 9.11
N GLN A 140 3.16 -9.07 9.60
CA GLN A 140 3.48 -9.25 11.01
C GLN A 140 5.00 -9.38 11.22
N PRO A 141 5.80 -8.38 10.83
CA PRO A 141 7.25 -8.47 10.93
C PRO A 141 7.71 -8.60 12.38
N LEU A 142 8.89 -9.22 12.55
CA LEU A 142 9.44 -9.55 13.88
C LEU A 142 9.48 -8.36 14.85
N TYR A 143 9.72 -7.15 14.35
CA TYR A 143 9.80 -5.96 15.20
C TYR A 143 8.46 -5.54 15.85
N LEU A 144 7.32 -6.12 15.44
CA LEU A 144 6.03 -5.92 16.12
C LEU A 144 5.86 -6.85 17.32
N LYS A 145 6.64 -7.94 17.40
CA LYS A 145 6.65 -8.86 18.54
C LYS A 145 7.40 -8.24 19.72
N ALA A 146 6.98 -8.51 20.94
CA ALA A 146 7.70 -7.99 22.10
C ALA A 146 9.12 -8.60 22.17
N PRO A 147 10.17 -7.83 22.48
CA PRO A 147 11.55 -8.32 22.51
C PRO A 147 11.77 -9.57 23.37
N LYS A 148 11.08 -9.63 24.50
CA LYS A 148 11.15 -10.77 25.45
C LYS A 148 10.59 -12.09 24.87
N ASP A 149 9.76 -12.00 23.84
CA ASP A 149 9.11 -13.12 23.20
C ASP A 149 9.82 -13.54 21.89
N CYS A 150 10.93 -12.86 21.54
CA CYS A 150 11.75 -13.16 20.37
C CYS A 150 12.95 -14.02 20.76
N THR A 151 13.29 -14.99 19.92
CA THR A 151 14.49 -15.82 20.08
C THR A 151 15.65 -15.26 19.25
N GLU A 152 16.88 -15.62 19.60
CA GLU A 152 18.08 -15.25 18.84
C GLU A 152 18.00 -15.72 17.39
N GLU A 153 17.49 -16.92 17.15
CA GLU A 153 17.35 -17.47 15.79
C GLU A 153 16.33 -16.67 14.96
N GLU A 154 15.21 -16.24 15.55
CA GLU A 154 14.24 -15.38 14.85
C GLU A 154 14.87 -14.05 14.41
N TYR A 155 15.76 -13.45 15.23
CA TYR A 155 16.48 -12.23 14.83
C TYR A 155 17.45 -12.47 13.67
N LYS A 156 18.19 -13.59 13.69
CA LYS A 156 19.12 -13.92 12.62
C LYS A 156 18.40 -14.26 11.32
N ASP A 157 17.29 -15.00 11.38
CA ASP A 157 16.46 -15.33 10.23
C ASP A 157 15.82 -14.09 9.62
N PHE A 158 15.31 -13.20 10.46
CA PHE A 158 14.74 -11.94 10.00
C PHE A 158 15.81 -11.07 9.31
N TYR A 159 17.02 -10.99 9.85
CA TYR A 159 18.14 -10.30 9.24
C TYR A 159 18.50 -10.89 7.88
N ARG A 160 18.75 -12.20 7.82
CA ARG A 160 19.12 -12.89 6.57
C ARG A 160 18.07 -12.70 5.48
N LYS A 161 16.79 -12.81 5.83
CA LYS A 161 15.68 -12.63 4.91
C LYS A 161 15.53 -11.18 4.43
N THR A 162 15.72 -10.21 5.33
CA THR A 162 15.47 -8.79 5.02
C THR A 162 16.60 -8.17 4.22
N PHE A 163 17.84 -8.52 4.54
CA PHE A 163 19.03 -7.91 3.94
C PHE A 163 19.72 -8.80 2.91
N HIS A 164 19.23 -10.03 2.71
CA HIS A 164 19.83 -11.03 1.83
C HIS A 164 21.32 -11.30 2.16
N ASP A 165 21.71 -11.12 3.42
CA ASP A 165 23.05 -11.38 3.91
C ASP A 165 23.07 -12.75 4.58
N TYR A 166 23.98 -13.61 4.14
CA TYR A 166 24.15 -14.99 4.68
C TYR A 166 25.02 -15.03 5.94
N HIS A 167 25.67 -13.92 6.31
CA HIS A 167 26.42 -13.82 7.55
C HIS A 167 25.54 -13.39 8.69
N ASP A 168 25.74 -13.95 9.87
CA ASP A 168 25.03 -13.45 11.04
C ASP A 168 25.50 -12.05 11.41
N PRO A 169 24.60 -11.17 11.85
CA PRO A 169 24.97 -9.84 12.34
C PRO A 169 25.83 -9.96 13.60
N LEU A 170 26.66 -8.95 13.89
CA LEU A 170 27.44 -8.89 15.13
C LEU A 170 26.54 -8.83 16.36
N PHE A 171 25.53 -7.98 16.29
CA PHE A 171 24.47 -7.82 17.28
C PHE A 171 23.31 -7.03 16.70
N TRP A 172 22.22 -6.90 17.47
CA TRP A 172 21.05 -6.11 17.11
C TRP A 172 20.49 -5.38 18.32
N ILE A 173 19.71 -4.34 18.05
CA ILE A 173 18.95 -3.60 19.05
C ILE A 173 17.48 -3.61 18.61
N HIS A 174 16.63 -4.24 19.39
CA HIS A 174 15.18 -4.21 19.14
C HIS A 174 14.58 -2.98 19.81
N LEU A 175 14.09 -2.05 18.99
CA LEU A 175 13.50 -0.80 19.43
C LEU A 175 11.99 -0.95 19.56
N ASN A 176 11.47 -0.62 20.73
CA ASN A 176 10.04 -0.49 20.98
C ASN A 176 9.85 0.69 21.95
N MET A 177 9.85 1.89 21.37
CA MET A 177 9.81 3.15 22.12
C MET A 177 8.51 3.87 21.83
N ASP A 178 7.84 4.36 22.89
CA ASP A 178 6.62 5.13 22.77
C ASP A 178 6.82 6.65 23.00
N TYR A 179 7.98 7.04 23.53
CA TYR A 179 8.34 8.42 23.82
C TYR A 179 9.83 8.70 23.55
N PRO A 180 10.23 9.86 23.01
CA PRO A 180 9.39 10.98 22.54
C PRO A 180 8.68 10.71 21.21
N PHE A 181 9.07 9.67 20.50
CA PHE A 181 8.48 9.25 19.24
C PHE A 181 8.13 7.76 19.31
N ARG A 182 7.02 7.39 18.70
CA ARG A 182 6.69 5.98 18.51
C ARG A 182 7.65 5.39 17.49
N LEU A 183 8.58 4.57 17.95
CA LEU A 183 9.58 3.92 17.11
C LEU A 183 9.61 2.42 17.41
N LYS A 184 9.26 1.63 16.40
CA LYS A 184 9.35 0.17 16.43
C LYS A 184 10.25 -0.28 15.29
N GLY A 185 11.20 -1.15 15.59
CA GLY A 185 12.13 -1.65 14.58
C GLY A 185 13.27 -2.45 15.20
N ILE A 186 14.13 -2.99 14.35
CA ILE A 186 15.34 -3.68 14.78
C ILE A 186 16.50 -3.06 14.03
N LEU A 187 17.47 -2.54 14.77
CA LEU A 187 18.76 -2.11 14.22
C LEU A 187 19.72 -3.29 14.21
N TYR A 188 20.24 -3.60 13.05
CA TYR A 188 21.26 -4.64 12.89
C TYR A 188 22.62 -4.03 12.61
N PHE A 189 23.65 -4.65 13.15
CA PHE A 189 25.04 -4.30 12.93
C PHE A 189 25.72 -5.47 12.19
N PRO A 190 25.93 -5.32 10.87
CA PRO A 190 26.57 -6.35 10.05
C PRO A 190 28.04 -6.55 10.46
N LYS A 191 28.61 -7.70 10.08
CA LYS A 191 30.05 -7.96 10.19
C LYS A 191 30.85 -7.21 9.14
#